data_bd267751686322a05f01336b8ff75f6e
#
_entry.id   bd267751686322a05f01336b8ff75f6e
#
_cell.length_a   1.000
_cell.length_b   1.000
_cell.length_c   1.000
_cell.angle_alpha   90.00
_cell.angle_beta   90.00
_cell.angle_gamma   90.00
#
_symmetry.space_group_name_H-M   'P 1'
#
loop_
_entity.id
_entity.type
_entity.pdbx_description
1 polymer ?
#
loop_
_entity_poly.entity_id
_entity_poly.type
_entity_poly.pdbx_seq_one_letter_code
_entity_poly.pdbx_strand_id
1 'polypeptide(L)'
;MSIFKNLLGGADKPGKPMEATDATFDEDVLKSELPVLVDFWSPTCMPCQVMGGLMRELGPEYAGRVNIYKVNVSQNMTTAMRFRIRSIPTLVFIRNGRIVDQLTGLVPMDTLRQRLDRLAPAPVVRES
;
A
#
# COMPACT_ATOMS: atom_id res chain seq x y z
N MET A 1 -13.53 -19.29 -8.17
CA MET A 1 -13.08 -19.41 -9.55
C MET A 1 -12.69 -18.07 -10.08
N SER A 2 -11.40 -17.87 -10.25
CA SER A 2 -10.85 -16.58 -10.64
C SER A 2 -11.30 -16.15 -12.04
N ILE A 3 -11.44 -17.07 -12.97
CA ILE A 3 -11.89 -16.77 -14.32
C ILE A 3 -13.30 -16.19 -14.31
N PHE A 4 -14.19 -16.80 -13.56
CA PHE A 4 -15.56 -16.35 -13.43
C PHE A 4 -15.64 -14.97 -12.83
N LYS A 5 -14.86 -14.75 -11.80
CA LYS A 5 -14.78 -13.46 -11.12
C LYS A 5 -14.33 -12.36 -12.08
N ASN A 6 -13.36 -12.66 -12.92
CA ASN A 6 -12.86 -11.70 -13.90
C ASN A 6 -13.91 -11.38 -14.98
N LEU A 7 -14.65 -12.39 -15.40
CA LEU A 7 -15.68 -12.21 -16.43
C LEU A 7 -16.83 -11.35 -15.96
N LEU A 8 -17.12 -11.34 -14.67
CA LEU A 8 -18.23 -10.58 -14.13
C LEU A 8 -17.91 -9.10 -13.91
N GLY A 9 -16.73 -8.66 -14.31
CA GLY A 9 -16.37 -7.26 -14.23
C GLY A 9 -16.10 -6.75 -12.84
N GLY A 10 -16.21 -7.61 -11.83
CA GLY A 10 -15.85 -7.28 -10.47
C GLY A 10 -14.38 -7.50 -10.18
N ALA A 11 -13.62 -7.79 -11.22
CA ALA A 11 -12.22 -8.11 -11.06
C ALA A 11 -11.44 -6.96 -10.44
N ASP A 12 -10.51 -7.29 -9.59
CA ASP A 12 -9.62 -6.31 -9.01
C ASP A 12 -8.76 -5.71 -10.12
N LYS A 13 -8.70 -4.38 -10.15
CA LYS A 13 -7.82 -3.70 -11.06
C LYS A 13 -6.38 -3.90 -10.60
N PRO A 14 -5.43 -4.07 -11.53
CA PRO A 14 -4.03 -4.15 -11.16
C PRO A 14 -3.63 -2.93 -10.31
N GLY A 15 -2.90 -3.17 -9.23
CA GLY A 15 -2.45 -2.10 -8.35
C GLY A 15 -3.46 -1.68 -7.29
N LYS A 16 -4.65 -2.28 -7.25
CA LYS A 16 -5.62 -1.99 -6.21
C LYS A 16 -5.05 -2.35 -4.84
N PRO A 17 -5.23 -1.48 -3.82
CA PRO A 17 -4.78 -1.80 -2.47
C PRO A 17 -5.41 -3.09 -1.96
N MET A 18 -4.59 -3.95 -1.37
CA MET A 18 -5.01 -5.22 -0.80
C MET A 18 -4.99 -5.12 0.73
N GLU A 19 -5.73 -5.97 1.41
CA GLU A 19 -5.73 -5.99 2.86
C GLU A 19 -4.66 -6.91 3.40
N ALA A 20 -3.93 -6.45 4.41
CA ALA A 20 -3.05 -7.30 5.21
C ALA A 20 -3.56 -7.30 6.65
N THR A 21 -3.41 -8.44 7.31
CA THR A 21 -3.85 -8.63 8.69
C THR A 21 -2.68 -9.03 9.55
N ASP A 22 -2.90 -9.07 10.87
CA ASP A 22 -1.87 -9.56 11.79
C ASP A 22 -1.38 -10.95 11.38
N ALA A 23 -2.28 -11.79 10.87
CA ALA A 23 -1.93 -13.16 10.46
C ALA A 23 -1.16 -13.22 9.14
N THR A 24 -1.37 -12.28 8.22
CA THR A 24 -0.82 -12.35 6.87
C THR A 24 0.34 -11.39 6.62
N PHE A 25 0.59 -10.47 7.53
CA PHE A 25 1.52 -9.37 7.29
C PHE A 25 2.93 -9.84 6.93
N ASP A 26 3.45 -10.80 7.66
CA ASP A 26 4.82 -11.25 7.40
C ASP A 26 4.97 -11.84 6.01
N GLU A 27 4.04 -12.70 5.61
CA GLU A 27 4.08 -13.33 4.28
C GLU A 27 3.81 -12.31 3.17
N ASP A 28 2.78 -11.49 3.34
CA ASP A 28 2.34 -10.61 2.27
C ASP A 28 3.22 -9.38 2.12
N VAL A 29 3.72 -8.84 3.22
CA VAL A 29 4.43 -7.57 3.21
C VAL A 29 5.93 -7.76 3.40
N LEU A 30 6.34 -8.39 4.49
CA LEU A 30 7.77 -8.46 4.81
C LEU A 30 8.54 -9.37 3.88
N LYS A 31 7.89 -10.40 3.34
CA LYS A 31 8.52 -11.32 2.38
C LYS A 31 8.22 -10.98 0.93
N SER A 32 7.61 -9.84 0.69
CA SER A 32 7.29 -9.40 -0.67
C SER A 32 8.57 -9.21 -1.49
N GLU A 33 8.57 -9.72 -2.72
CA GLU A 33 9.67 -9.52 -3.65
C GLU A 33 9.68 -8.09 -4.19
N LEU A 34 8.51 -7.46 -4.27
CA LEU A 34 8.38 -6.07 -4.68
C LEU A 34 8.39 -5.17 -3.46
N PRO A 35 8.82 -3.92 -3.62
CA PRO A 35 8.61 -2.92 -2.57
C PRO A 35 7.13 -2.80 -2.22
N VAL A 36 6.84 -2.43 -0.98
CA VAL A 36 5.47 -2.36 -0.48
C VAL A 36 5.19 -1.01 0.13
N LEU A 37 4.02 -0.48 -0.15
CA LEU A 37 3.44 0.65 0.56
C LEU A 37 2.33 0.11 1.46
N VAL A 38 2.41 0.41 2.75
CA VAL A 38 1.39 0.01 3.73
C VAL A 38 0.68 1.24 4.25
N ASP A 39 -0.64 1.24 4.13
CA ASP A 39 -1.52 2.29 4.64
C ASP A 39 -2.18 1.80 5.93
N PHE A 40 -1.79 2.39 7.05
CA PHE A 40 -2.43 2.13 8.34
C PHE A 40 -3.60 3.08 8.49
N TRP A 41 -4.79 2.53 8.64
CA TRP A 41 -6.05 3.28 8.60
C TRP A 41 -7.08 2.72 9.56
N SER A 42 -8.20 3.42 9.72
CA SER A 42 -9.38 2.87 10.39
C SER A 42 -10.65 3.35 9.69
N PRO A 43 -11.76 2.60 9.84
CA PRO A 43 -13.02 2.95 9.17
C PRO A 43 -13.61 4.29 9.61
N THR A 44 -13.28 4.75 10.81
CA THR A 44 -13.86 5.98 11.37
C THR A 44 -12.98 7.21 11.17
N CYS A 45 -11.91 7.08 10.41
CA CYS A 45 -10.94 8.14 10.19
C CYS A 45 -11.19 8.80 8.83
N MET A 46 -11.68 10.05 8.82
CA MET A 46 -11.97 10.76 7.57
C MET A 46 -10.73 10.99 6.72
N PRO A 47 -9.61 11.48 7.26
CA PRO A 47 -8.41 11.61 6.43
C PRO A 47 -7.94 10.28 5.84
N CYS A 48 -8.18 9.18 6.54
CA CYS A 48 -7.87 7.85 6.03
C CYS A 48 -8.70 7.51 4.80
N GLN A 49 -9.97 7.92 4.78
CA GLN A 49 -10.85 7.69 3.64
C GLN A 49 -10.34 8.44 2.41
N VAL A 50 -9.91 9.68 2.61
CA VAL A 50 -9.34 10.47 1.52
C VAL A 50 -8.06 9.81 1.00
N MET A 51 -7.17 9.43 1.91
CA MET A 51 -5.92 8.77 1.53
C MET A 51 -6.18 7.47 0.78
N GLY A 52 -7.16 6.69 1.22
CA GLY A 52 -7.56 5.46 0.54
C GLY A 52 -8.00 5.71 -0.89
N GLY A 53 -8.72 6.81 -1.13
CA GLY A 53 -9.11 7.23 -2.47
C GLY A 53 -7.91 7.55 -3.36
N LEU A 54 -6.94 8.28 -2.81
CA LEU A 54 -5.72 8.60 -3.53
C LEU A 54 -4.96 7.34 -3.92
N MET A 55 -4.89 6.38 -3.01
CA MET A 55 -4.19 5.13 -3.28
C MET A 55 -4.88 4.27 -4.32
N ARG A 56 -6.21 4.25 -4.31
CA ARG A 56 -6.96 3.53 -5.35
C ARG A 56 -6.75 4.16 -6.72
N GLU A 57 -6.65 5.48 -6.77
CA GLU A 57 -6.41 6.18 -8.02
C GLU A 57 -4.98 5.98 -8.52
N LEU A 58 -4.01 6.05 -7.62
CA LEU A 58 -2.60 6.00 -7.97
C LEU A 58 -2.08 4.57 -8.17
N GLY A 59 -2.67 3.62 -7.49
CA GLY A 59 -2.19 2.23 -7.48
C GLY A 59 -1.95 1.62 -8.84
N PRO A 60 -2.85 1.78 -9.81
CA PRO A 60 -2.64 1.20 -11.14
C PRO A 60 -1.38 1.66 -11.84
N GLU A 61 -0.91 2.88 -11.56
CA GLU A 61 0.33 3.39 -12.15
C GLU A 61 1.56 2.62 -11.66
N TYR A 62 1.46 1.97 -10.51
CA TYR A 62 2.57 1.24 -9.90
C TYR A 62 2.39 -0.27 -9.91
N ALA A 63 1.36 -0.76 -10.57
CA ALA A 63 1.13 -2.19 -10.69
C ALA A 63 2.36 -2.89 -11.26
N GLY A 64 2.78 -3.99 -10.63
CA GLY A 64 3.99 -4.71 -11.02
C GLY A 64 5.29 -4.11 -10.52
N ARG A 65 5.25 -2.93 -9.90
CA ARG A 65 6.43 -2.28 -9.32
C ARG A 65 6.34 -2.13 -7.81
N VAL A 66 5.14 -1.90 -7.30
CA VAL A 66 4.88 -1.73 -5.87
C VAL A 66 3.61 -2.49 -5.51
N ASN A 67 3.66 -3.24 -4.42
CA ASN A 67 2.45 -3.80 -3.84
C ASN A 67 1.92 -2.81 -2.80
N ILE A 68 0.62 -2.55 -2.86
CA ILE A 68 -0.01 -1.64 -1.90
C ILE A 68 -0.93 -2.45 -1.00
N TYR A 69 -0.69 -2.35 0.30
CA TYR A 69 -1.49 -3.00 1.32
C TYR A 69 -2.06 -1.97 2.26
N LYS A 70 -3.23 -2.26 2.81
CA LYS A 70 -3.82 -1.46 3.87
C LYS A 70 -4.03 -2.34 5.10
N VAL A 71 -3.79 -1.78 6.27
CA VAL A 71 -3.94 -2.45 7.55
C VAL A 71 -4.92 -1.64 8.39
N ASN A 72 -6.06 -2.25 8.71
CA ASN A 72 -7.04 -1.65 9.58
C ASN A 72 -6.55 -1.77 11.04
N VAL A 73 -6.13 -0.65 11.63
CA VAL A 73 -5.52 -0.68 12.97
C VAL A 73 -6.49 -1.09 14.06
N SER A 74 -7.79 -0.90 13.85
CA SER A 74 -8.78 -1.30 14.85
C SER A 74 -8.96 -2.81 14.94
N GLN A 75 -8.54 -3.55 13.91
CA GLN A 75 -8.64 -5.01 13.87
C GLN A 75 -7.27 -5.71 13.86
N ASN A 76 -6.19 -4.95 13.72
CA ASN A 76 -4.86 -5.50 13.58
C ASN A 76 -3.88 -4.75 14.46
N MET A 77 -4.16 -4.78 15.76
CA MET A 77 -3.40 -4.03 16.75
C MET A 77 -1.96 -4.50 16.88
N THR A 78 -1.71 -5.80 16.70
CA THR A 78 -0.37 -6.35 16.80
C THR A 78 0.56 -5.72 15.78
N THR A 79 0.12 -5.64 14.53
CA THR A 79 0.90 -5.03 13.46
C THR A 79 1.07 -3.53 13.71
N ALA A 80 -0.01 -2.84 14.11
CA ALA A 80 0.06 -1.41 14.40
C ALA A 80 1.07 -1.11 15.51
N MET A 81 1.07 -1.90 16.58
CA MET A 81 2.01 -1.72 17.68
C MET A 81 3.44 -2.02 17.27
N ARG A 82 3.64 -3.04 16.46
CA ARG A 82 4.94 -3.43 15.94
C ARG A 82 5.61 -2.27 15.19
N PHE A 83 4.83 -1.52 14.42
CA PHE A 83 5.32 -0.36 13.68
C PHE A 83 5.18 0.95 14.43
N ARG A 84 4.76 0.90 15.70
CA ARG A 84 4.62 2.06 16.56
C ARG A 84 3.74 3.14 15.96
N ILE A 85 2.62 2.70 15.36
CA ILE A 85 1.67 3.61 14.73
C ILE A 85 0.94 4.37 15.84
N ARG A 86 1.10 5.70 15.86
CA ARG A 86 0.49 6.57 16.87
C ARG A 86 -0.64 7.43 16.32
N SER A 87 -0.66 7.62 15.03
CA SER A 87 -1.70 8.39 14.36
C SER A 87 -1.97 7.80 13.00
N ILE A 88 -3.14 8.07 12.47
CA ILE A 88 -3.56 7.57 11.16
C ILE A 88 -4.15 8.71 10.32
N PRO A 89 -4.02 8.66 9.00
CA PRO A 89 -3.31 7.62 8.27
C PRO A 89 -1.80 7.72 8.46
N THR A 90 -1.12 6.59 8.45
CA THR A 90 0.33 6.54 8.38
C THR A 90 0.71 5.61 7.25
N LEU A 91 1.56 6.09 6.36
CA LEU A 91 2.06 5.33 5.24
C LEU A 91 3.48 4.88 5.54
N VAL A 92 3.73 3.58 5.42
CA VAL A 92 5.04 3.00 5.65
C VAL A 92 5.51 2.36 4.35
N PHE A 93 6.70 2.75 3.93
CA PHE A 93 7.31 2.26 2.68
C PHE A 93 8.36 1.23 3.03
N ILE A 94 8.24 0.04 2.48
CA ILE A 94 9.07 -1.12 2.85
C ILE A 94 9.75 -1.68 1.60
N ARG A 95 11.03 -1.97 1.74
CA ARG A 95 11.81 -2.65 0.71
C ARG A 95 12.65 -3.73 1.37
N ASN A 96 12.56 -4.96 0.83
CA ASN A 96 13.29 -6.10 1.37
C ASN A 96 13.04 -6.30 2.87
N GLY A 97 11.78 -6.13 3.29
CA GLY A 97 11.38 -6.32 4.67
C GLY A 97 11.78 -5.20 5.63
N ARG A 98 12.32 -4.09 5.13
CA ARG A 98 12.78 -2.99 5.97
C ARG A 98 12.06 -1.69 5.63
N ILE A 99 11.76 -0.91 6.66
CA ILE A 99 11.16 0.42 6.46
C ILE A 99 12.22 1.33 5.85
N VAL A 100 11.89 1.93 4.71
CA VAL A 100 12.79 2.86 4.02
C VAL A 100 12.26 4.29 4.03
N ASP A 101 10.96 4.48 4.33
CA ASP A 101 10.35 5.81 4.36
C ASP A 101 9.03 5.73 5.12
N GLN A 102 8.54 6.87 5.58
CA GLN A 102 7.29 6.94 6.33
C GLN A 102 6.67 8.32 6.20
N LEU A 103 5.36 8.37 6.05
CA LEU A 103 4.60 9.61 6.02
C LEU A 103 3.42 9.49 6.98
N THR A 104 3.19 10.52 7.78
CA THR A 104 2.08 10.56 8.71
C THR A 104 1.12 11.66 8.30
N GLY A 105 -0.17 11.31 8.29
CA GLY A 105 -1.22 12.25 7.91
C GLY A 105 -1.51 12.23 6.43
N LEU A 106 -2.52 13.01 6.05
CA LEU A 106 -2.92 13.14 4.66
C LEU A 106 -1.88 13.98 3.91
N VAL A 107 -1.42 13.48 2.78
CA VAL A 107 -0.45 14.17 1.92
C VAL A 107 -1.03 14.34 0.53
N PRO A 108 -0.57 15.35 -0.23
CA PRO A 108 -1.01 15.52 -1.61
C PRO A 108 -0.60 14.37 -2.51
N MET A 109 -1.34 14.17 -3.59
CA MET A 109 -1.04 13.15 -4.59
C MET A 109 0.40 13.24 -5.11
N ASP A 110 0.88 14.46 -5.34
CA ASP A 110 2.25 14.66 -5.84
C ASP A 110 3.30 14.15 -4.87
N THR A 111 3.09 14.38 -3.57
CA THR A 111 4.00 13.89 -2.54
C THR A 111 4.01 12.36 -2.54
N LEU A 112 2.82 11.77 -2.60
CA LEU A 112 2.69 10.31 -2.62
C LEU A 112 3.39 9.72 -3.86
N ARG A 113 3.15 10.30 -5.03
CA ARG A 113 3.80 9.85 -6.26
C ARG A 113 5.32 9.96 -6.16
N GLN A 114 5.81 11.07 -5.63
CA GLN A 114 7.24 11.29 -5.47
C GLN A 114 7.89 10.22 -4.57
N ARG A 115 7.22 9.86 -3.47
CA ARG A 115 7.75 8.83 -2.57
C ARG A 115 7.66 7.44 -3.19
N LEU A 116 6.61 7.15 -3.93
CA LEU A 116 6.48 5.88 -4.64
C LEU A 116 7.53 5.76 -5.75
N ASP A 117 7.81 6.83 -6.46
CA ASP A 117 8.85 6.82 -7.49
C ASP A 117 10.24 6.58 -6.89
N ARG A 118 10.47 7.11 -5.70
CA ARG A 118 11.72 6.88 -4.99
C ARG A 118 11.82 5.44 -4.49
N LEU A 119 10.69 4.89 -4.03
CA LEU A 119 10.63 3.52 -3.54
C LEU A 119 10.91 2.52 -4.66
N ALA A 120 10.33 2.74 -5.82
CA ALA A 120 10.45 1.86 -6.97
C ALA A 120 10.55 2.69 -8.24
N PRO A 121 11.75 3.15 -8.59
CA PRO A 121 11.94 3.92 -9.81
C PRO A 121 11.48 3.15 -11.02
N ALA A 122 10.93 3.86 -12.01
CA ALA A 122 10.53 3.24 -13.25
C ALA A 122 11.74 2.58 -13.91
N PRO A 123 11.54 1.43 -14.58
CA PRO A 123 12.65 0.80 -15.30
C PRO A 123 13.24 1.76 -16.33
N VAL A 124 14.57 1.78 -16.41
CA VAL A 124 15.25 2.57 -17.43
C VAL A 124 15.07 1.86 -18.76
N VAL A 125 14.41 2.53 -19.69
CA VAL A 125 14.30 1.99 -21.04
C VAL A 125 15.60 2.33 -21.77
N ARG A 126 16.36 1.30 -22.07
CA ARG A 126 17.56 1.49 -22.87
C ARG A 126 17.22 1.29 -24.32
N GLU A 127 17.37 2.34 -25.08
CA GLU A 127 17.30 2.20 -26.50
C GLU A 127 18.64 1.67 -26.99
N SER A 128 18.56 0.60 -27.70
CA SER A 128 19.74 0.01 -28.28
C SER A 128 19.99 0.61 -29.65
#